data_2c8f8bb2d62bb17a0a147680e26ba222
#
_entry.id   2c8f8bb2d62bb17a0a147680e26ba222
#
_cell.length_a   1.000
_cell.length_b   1.000
_cell.length_c   1.000
_cell.angle_alpha   90.00
_cell.angle_beta   90.00
_cell.angle_gamma   90.00
#
_symmetry.space_group_name_H-M   'P 1'
#
loop_
_entity.id
_entity.type
_entity.pdbx_description
1 polymer ?
#
loop_
_entity_poly.entity_id
_entity_poly.type
_entity_poly.pdbx_seq_one_letter_code
_entity_poly.pdbx_strand_id
1 'polypeptide(L)'
;MKIFKKNEYDAKDIITFTFNKGTVLKGSEKRQAEVMKNGKNPGLGIRELHKKGITGKGINVAIIDQNLLLHHPEFDGKIAKYYDTGCEQDPNSGSMHAPAVTSILVGNKIGVAPDAKVYFAAAPSWKGDSEYYAKGLYWIIEENKKLPEGEKIRVVSVSAAPSGKGSPFTKNLKMWDEAVLAAQGDGILVLDCRNTETTGIIAPAFYNPEKPDNISMCKGGFPTSKYVVPSTQIGVPTSYRTVAEEYREGSPSYQYTGQGGLSWGIPYATGVLALGWQVNPALDKDQMVQILFKTCSTANDGSNIINPAAFIDAVKKTKK
;
A
#
# COMPACT_ATOMS: atom_id res chain seq x y z
N MET A 1 4.74 12.67 -25.36
CA MET A 1 3.59 11.78 -25.59
C MET A 1 4.05 10.59 -26.43
N LYS A 2 3.86 9.35 -25.96
CA LYS A 2 4.15 8.13 -26.74
C LYS A 2 2.86 7.71 -27.47
N ILE A 3 2.93 7.56 -28.77
CA ILE A 3 1.81 7.13 -29.63
C ILE A 3 2.14 5.77 -30.21
N PHE A 4 1.26 4.80 -30.01
CA PHE A 4 1.38 3.45 -30.52
C PHE A 4 0.31 3.19 -31.59
N LYS A 5 0.63 2.45 -32.65
CA LYS A 5 -0.27 2.21 -33.78
C LYS A 5 -1.29 1.09 -33.48
N LYS A 6 -2.51 1.23 -34.00
CA LYS A 6 -3.69 0.39 -33.73
C LYS A 6 -3.51 -1.11 -34.01
N ASN A 7 -2.61 -1.51 -34.91
CA ASN A 7 -2.51 -2.89 -35.38
C ASN A 7 -1.58 -3.77 -34.54
N GLU A 8 -1.12 -3.27 -33.38
CA GLU A 8 -0.06 -3.92 -32.59
C GLU A 8 -0.56 -4.50 -31.26
N TYR A 9 -1.84 -4.30 -30.86
CA TYR A 9 -2.35 -4.75 -29.56
C TYR A 9 -3.68 -5.46 -29.66
N ASP A 10 -3.80 -6.62 -29.01
CA ASP A 10 -5.11 -7.14 -28.60
C ASP A 10 -5.63 -6.28 -27.43
N ALA A 11 -6.94 -6.08 -27.38
CA ALA A 11 -7.60 -5.38 -26.27
C ALA A 11 -7.29 -6.04 -24.89
N LYS A 12 -6.93 -7.31 -24.87
CA LYS A 12 -6.49 -8.04 -23.69
C LYS A 12 -5.08 -7.66 -23.22
N ASP A 13 -4.23 -7.19 -24.13
CA ASP A 13 -2.85 -6.85 -23.78
C ASP A 13 -2.77 -5.52 -23.02
N ILE A 14 -3.74 -4.60 -23.24
CA ILE A 14 -3.75 -3.28 -22.61
C ILE A 14 -3.74 -3.36 -21.09
N ILE A 15 -4.34 -4.37 -20.49
CA ILE A 15 -4.33 -4.58 -19.03
C ILE A 15 -2.94 -4.93 -18.49
N THR A 16 -2.01 -5.37 -19.33
CA THR A 16 -0.64 -5.71 -18.94
C THR A 16 0.32 -4.52 -19.01
N PHE A 17 -0.10 -3.41 -19.65
CA PHE A 17 0.75 -2.25 -19.87
C PHE A 17 0.82 -1.34 -18.63
N THR A 18 1.85 -0.52 -18.59
CA THR A 18 1.92 0.64 -17.70
C THR A 18 1.77 1.89 -18.53
N PHE A 19 0.82 2.76 -18.17
CA PHE A 19 0.53 4.00 -18.90
C PHE A 19 -0.08 5.06 -18.00
N ASN A 20 0.04 6.32 -18.41
CA ASN A 20 -0.56 7.48 -17.76
C ASN A 20 -1.18 8.42 -18.81
N LYS A 21 -1.60 9.62 -18.40
CA LYS A 21 -2.19 10.63 -19.30
C LYS A 21 -1.29 11.05 -20.47
N GLY A 22 0.02 10.85 -20.35
CA GLY A 22 1.00 11.13 -21.43
C GLY A 22 1.13 10.02 -22.48
N THR A 23 0.45 8.88 -22.27
CA THR A 23 0.48 7.72 -23.17
C THR A 23 -0.84 7.67 -23.93
N VAL A 24 -0.78 7.58 -25.27
CA VAL A 24 -1.96 7.38 -26.12
C VAL A 24 -1.80 6.07 -26.87
N LEU A 25 -2.70 5.13 -26.61
CA LEU A 25 -2.82 3.87 -27.36
C LEU A 25 -3.76 4.10 -28.53
N LYS A 26 -3.22 4.57 -29.67
CA LYS A 26 -4.01 4.99 -30.81
C LYS A 26 -4.96 3.90 -31.30
N GLY A 27 -6.26 4.22 -31.34
CA GLY A 27 -7.34 3.31 -31.72
C GLY A 27 -7.82 2.38 -30.59
N SER A 28 -7.25 2.51 -29.40
CA SER A 28 -7.66 1.79 -28.19
C SER A 28 -7.91 2.74 -27.00
N GLU A 29 -8.12 4.02 -27.25
CA GLU A 29 -8.26 5.07 -26.24
C GLU A 29 -9.41 4.79 -25.28
N LYS A 30 -10.54 4.28 -25.80
CA LYS A 30 -11.70 3.91 -24.99
C LYS A 30 -11.34 2.78 -23.99
N ARG A 31 -10.67 1.74 -24.47
CA ARG A 31 -10.25 0.62 -23.62
C ARG A 31 -9.20 1.07 -22.60
N GLN A 32 -8.26 1.91 -23.01
CA GLN A 32 -7.26 2.51 -22.12
C GLN A 32 -7.93 3.29 -20.98
N ALA A 33 -8.91 4.13 -21.29
CA ALA A 33 -9.65 4.90 -20.29
C ALA A 33 -10.47 3.98 -19.34
N GLU A 34 -11.06 2.92 -19.88
CA GLU A 34 -11.79 1.92 -19.08
C GLU A 34 -10.86 1.18 -18.11
N VAL A 35 -9.70 0.72 -18.58
CA VAL A 35 -8.69 0.04 -17.75
C VAL A 35 -8.20 0.98 -16.64
N MET A 36 -7.90 2.25 -16.97
CA MET A 36 -7.52 3.27 -16.00
C MET A 36 -8.62 3.48 -14.94
N LYS A 37 -9.89 3.52 -15.34
CA LYS A 37 -11.02 3.68 -14.44
C LYS A 37 -11.20 2.46 -13.54
N ASN A 38 -11.17 1.26 -14.11
CA ASN A 38 -11.39 0.01 -13.39
C ASN A 38 -10.27 -0.29 -12.40
N GLY A 39 -9.02 0.04 -12.75
CA GLY A 39 -7.86 -0.10 -11.88
C GLY A 39 -7.91 0.74 -10.59
N LYS A 40 -8.84 1.70 -10.48
CA LYS A 40 -9.10 2.46 -9.25
C LYS A 40 -9.90 1.66 -8.20
N ASN A 41 -10.47 0.52 -8.57
CA ASN A 41 -11.12 -0.34 -7.58
C ASN A 41 -10.05 -1.04 -6.72
N PRO A 42 -10.07 -0.89 -5.38
CA PRO A 42 -9.14 -1.62 -4.52
C PRO A 42 -9.29 -3.15 -4.62
N GLY A 43 -10.45 -3.66 -5.03
CA GLY A 43 -10.75 -5.07 -5.15
C GLY A 43 -11.00 -5.77 -3.81
N LEU A 44 -11.18 -7.08 -3.85
CA LEU A 44 -11.37 -7.99 -2.71
C LEU A 44 -12.49 -7.55 -1.75
N GLY A 45 -13.55 -6.91 -2.29
CA GLY A 45 -14.72 -6.49 -1.52
C GLY A 45 -14.53 -5.23 -0.65
N ILE A 46 -13.44 -4.49 -0.80
CA ILE A 46 -13.17 -3.26 -0.03
C ILE A 46 -14.31 -2.24 -0.20
N ARG A 47 -14.85 -2.06 -1.41
CA ARG A 47 -15.94 -1.11 -1.62
C ARG A 47 -17.22 -1.47 -0.87
N GLU A 48 -17.48 -2.75 -0.65
CA GLU A 48 -18.62 -3.18 0.16
C GLU A 48 -18.41 -2.88 1.65
N LEU A 49 -17.17 -2.89 2.13
CA LEU A 49 -16.85 -2.42 3.48
C LEU A 49 -17.04 -0.91 3.61
N HIS A 50 -16.62 -0.14 2.58
CA HIS A 50 -16.85 1.31 2.55
C HIS A 50 -18.34 1.66 2.60
N LYS A 51 -19.20 0.96 1.86
CA LYS A 51 -20.66 1.15 1.91
C LYS A 51 -21.26 0.90 3.31
N LYS A 52 -20.58 0.08 4.11
CA LYS A 52 -20.96 -0.19 5.52
C LYS A 52 -20.32 0.80 6.51
N GLY A 53 -19.68 1.88 6.02
CA GLY A 53 -19.01 2.89 6.84
C GLY A 53 -17.67 2.43 7.44
N ILE A 54 -17.11 1.33 6.96
CA ILE A 54 -15.79 0.82 7.40
C ILE A 54 -14.75 1.36 6.42
N THR A 55 -14.17 2.52 6.74
CA THR A 55 -13.36 3.37 5.85
C THR A 55 -12.01 3.78 6.46
N GLY A 56 -11.69 3.29 7.67
CA GLY A 56 -10.52 3.72 8.44
C GLY A 56 -10.75 5.03 9.22
N LYS A 57 -12.00 5.51 9.32
CA LYS A 57 -12.34 6.74 10.03
C LYS A 57 -11.89 6.70 11.49
N GLY A 58 -11.19 7.76 11.92
CA GLY A 58 -10.65 7.89 13.27
C GLY A 58 -9.35 7.11 13.51
N ILE A 59 -8.77 6.50 12.48
CA ILE A 59 -7.53 5.74 12.58
C ILE A 59 -6.36 6.55 12.02
N ASN A 60 -5.27 6.62 12.79
CA ASN A 60 -3.99 7.14 12.36
C ASN A 60 -3.09 5.99 11.90
N VAL A 61 -2.46 6.17 10.75
CA VAL A 61 -1.45 5.27 10.17
C VAL A 61 -0.20 6.08 9.84
N ALA A 62 0.91 5.42 9.60
CA ALA A 62 2.09 6.13 9.10
C ALA A 62 2.60 5.53 7.78
N ILE A 63 3.28 6.37 7.00
CA ILE A 63 4.00 5.98 5.78
C ILE A 63 5.45 6.48 5.90
N ILE A 64 6.41 5.64 5.52
CA ILE A 64 7.79 6.06 5.23
C ILE A 64 8.06 5.73 3.77
N ASP A 65 8.25 6.77 2.97
CA ASP A 65 8.49 6.62 1.52
C ASP A 65 9.28 7.84 0.98
N GLN A 66 9.44 7.98 -0.31
CA GLN A 66 10.05 9.15 -0.93
C GLN A 66 9.22 10.43 -0.67
N ASN A 67 9.70 11.58 -1.11
CA ASN A 67 8.98 12.85 -0.94
C ASN A 67 7.61 12.87 -1.64
N LEU A 68 6.65 13.53 -1.00
CA LEU A 68 5.25 13.60 -1.41
C LEU A 68 4.82 15.07 -1.55
N LEU A 69 4.15 15.40 -2.65
CA LEU A 69 3.35 16.61 -2.79
C LEU A 69 1.98 16.38 -2.13
N LEU A 70 1.50 17.34 -1.31
CA LEU A 70 0.43 17.09 -0.36
C LEU A 70 -0.98 17.27 -0.92
N HIS A 71 -1.13 17.96 -2.06
CA HIS A 71 -2.43 18.43 -2.57
C HIS A 71 -3.04 17.61 -3.71
N HIS A 72 -2.60 16.36 -3.87
CA HIS A 72 -3.24 15.49 -4.86
C HIS A 72 -4.69 15.16 -4.46
N PRO A 73 -5.69 15.18 -5.39
CA PRO A 73 -7.11 14.94 -5.10
C PRO A 73 -7.44 13.62 -4.40
N GLU A 74 -6.56 12.63 -4.47
CA GLU A 74 -6.74 11.37 -3.74
C GLU A 74 -6.49 11.48 -2.23
N PHE A 75 -5.59 12.37 -1.79
CA PHE A 75 -5.20 12.42 -0.38
C PHE A 75 -5.05 13.84 0.19
N ASP A 76 -5.50 14.86 -0.51
CA ASP A 76 -5.55 16.23 0.02
C ASP A 76 -6.29 16.28 1.37
N GLY A 77 -5.68 16.96 2.34
CA GLY A 77 -6.18 17.07 3.71
C GLY A 77 -6.10 15.79 4.56
N LYS A 78 -5.44 14.72 4.08
CA LYS A 78 -5.29 13.46 4.83
C LYS A 78 -3.95 13.32 5.52
N ILE A 79 -2.93 14.07 5.10
CA ILE A 79 -1.63 14.06 5.74
C ILE A 79 -1.70 14.92 6.99
N ALA A 80 -1.74 14.26 8.16
CA ALA A 80 -1.83 14.93 9.46
C ALA A 80 -0.52 15.64 9.83
N LYS A 81 0.61 15.00 9.54
CA LYS A 81 1.96 15.54 9.71
C LYS A 81 2.90 15.03 8.64
N TYR A 82 3.86 15.87 8.26
CA TYR A 82 4.90 15.54 7.28
C TYR A 82 6.28 15.85 7.88
N TYR A 83 7.22 14.93 7.71
CA TYR A 83 8.61 15.08 8.14
C TYR A 83 9.55 14.66 7.01
N ASP A 84 10.49 15.52 6.64
CA ASP A 84 11.56 15.20 5.68
C ASP A 84 12.83 14.79 6.42
N THR A 85 13.26 13.55 6.21
CA THR A 85 14.46 13.01 6.84
C THR A 85 15.75 13.39 6.11
N GLY A 86 15.67 14.04 4.94
CA GLY A 86 16.81 14.47 4.14
C GLY A 86 16.68 14.17 2.65
N CYS A 87 15.47 14.29 2.08
CA CYS A 87 15.23 14.18 0.64
C CYS A 87 15.90 15.31 -0.14
N GLU A 88 15.98 16.53 0.45
CA GLU A 88 16.72 17.68 -0.11
C GLU A 88 16.34 17.96 -1.58
N GLN A 89 15.06 17.79 -1.92
CA GLN A 89 14.56 18.01 -3.27
C GLN A 89 13.85 19.36 -3.38
N ASP A 90 13.67 19.83 -4.63
CA ASP A 90 12.82 20.96 -4.94
C ASP A 90 11.44 20.74 -4.28
N PRO A 91 10.97 21.66 -3.41
CA PRO A 91 9.69 21.53 -2.72
C PRO A 91 8.49 21.42 -3.66
N ASN A 92 8.62 21.86 -4.92
CA ASN A 92 7.58 21.74 -5.95
C ASN A 92 7.67 20.44 -6.77
N SER A 93 8.61 19.54 -6.43
CA SER A 93 8.85 18.28 -7.11
C SER A 93 8.42 17.10 -6.25
N GLY A 94 7.61 16.21 -6.82
CA GLY A 94 7.18 14.95 -6.21
C GLY A 94 7.92 13.74 -6.75
N SER A 95 7.88 12.65 -5.99
CA SER A 95 8.36 11.36 -6.47
C SER A 95 7.28 10.62 -7.27
N MET A 96 7.67 9.57 -7.99
CA MET A 96 6.72 8.64 -8.61
C MET A 96 6.08 7.72 -7.56
N HIS A 97 6.82 7.33 -6.55
CA HIS A 97 6.50 6.23 -5.67
C HIS A 97 5.57 6.64 -4.51
N ALA A 98 5.86 7.75 -3.85
CA ALA A 98 5.11 8.22 -2.67
C ALA A 98 3.62 8.50 -2.95
N PRO A 99 3.21 9.22 -4.02
CA PRO A 99 1.80 9.42 -4.30
C PRO A 99 1.07 8.10 -4.62
N ALA A 100 1.76 7.16 -5.28
CA ALA A 100 1.20 5.85 -5.59
C ALA A 100 0.86 5.07 -4.31
N VAL A 101 1.82 4.88 -3.40
CA VAL A 101 1.59 4.12 -2.14
C VAL A 101 0.60 4.83 -1.22
N THR A 102 0.66 6.17 -1.15
CA THR A 102 -0.29 6.96 -0.35
C THR A 102 -1.72 6.80 -0.87
N SER A 103 -1.91 6.83 -2.20
CA SER A 103 -3.22 6.65 -2.80
C SER A 103 -3.79 5.25 -2.60
N ILE A 104 -2.96 4.20 -2.59
CA ILE A 104 -3.39 2.83 -2.30
C ILE A 104 -3.89 2.71 -0.85
N LEU A 105 -3.24 3.40 0.08
CA LEU A 105 -3.64 3.36 1.50
C LEU A 105 -4.89 4.22 1.74
N VAL A 106 -4.82 5.52 1.44
CA VAL A 106 -5.86 6.49 1.86
C VAL A 106 -6.54 7.24 0.71
N GLY A 107 -6.34 6.84 -0.55
CA GLY A 107 -6.94 7.54 -1.70
C GLY A 107 -8.48 7.58 -1.64
N ASN A 108 -9.06 8.71 -2.03
CA ASN A 108 -10.52 8.90 -2.05
C ASN A 108 -11.24 7.88 -2.94
N LYS A 109 -10.64 7.54 -4.09
CA LYS A 109 -11.21 6.61 -5.08
C LYS A 109 -10.44 5.30 -5.19
N ILE A 110 -9.21 5.28 -4.72
CA ILE A 110 -8.24 4.19 -4.89
C ILE A 110 -7.98 3.47 -3.57
N GLY A 111 -8.08 4.19 -2.45
CA GLY A 111 -7.62 3.77 -1.14
C GLY A 111 -8.41 2.65 -0.50
N VAL A 112 -7.72 1.86 0.31
CA VAL A 112 -8.32 0.82 1.15
C VAL A 112 -8.96 1.43 2.39
N ALA A 113 -8.32 2.44 3.01
CA ALA A 113 -8.78 3.13 4.21
C ALA A 113 -8.90 4.66 3.95
N PRO A 114 -9.88 5.10 3.12
CA PRO A 114 -9.93 6.47 2.63
C PRO A 114 -10.15 7.54 3.68
N ASP A 115 -10.64 7.21 4.87
CA ASP A 115 -10.87 8.18 5.95
C ASP A 115 -9.80 8.11 7.07
N ALA A 116 -8.75 7.30 6.90
CA ALA A 116 -7.61 7.30 7.80
C ALA A 116 -6.74 8.56 7.63
N LYS A 117 -6.04 8.95 8.69
CA LYS A 117 -5.05 10.04 8.69
C LYS A 117 -3.63 9.49 8.63
N VAL A 118 -2.75 10.18 7.93
CA VAL A 118 -1.38 9.74 7.68
C VAL A 118 -0.36 10.63 8.36
N TYR A 119 0.56 10.04 9.10
CA TYR A 119 1.83 10.64 9.51
C TYR A 119 2.88 10.20 8.49
N PHE A 120 3.37 11.14 7.71
CA PHE A 120 4.23 10.84 6.56
C PHE A 120 5.68 11.25 6.84
N ALA A 121 6.62 10.30 6.76
CA ALA A 121 8.05 10.59 6.79
C ALA A 121 8.65 10.38 5.39
N ALA A 122 9.18 11.44 4.81
CA ALA A 122 9.88 11.38 3.53
C ALA A 122 11.32 10.92 3.73
N ALA A 123 11.72 9.85 3.05
CA ALA A 123 13.06 9.25 3.15
C ALA A 123 13.66 8.98 1.77
N PRO A 124 14.90 9.44 1.48
CA PRO A 124 15.54 9.34 0.18
C PRO A 124 16.08 7.94 -0.11
N SER A 125 15.25 7.05 -0.67
CA SER A 125 15.63 5.67 -1.02
C SER A 125 16.83 5.60 -1.97
N TRP A 126 17.01 6.60 -2.84
CA TRP A 126 18.11 6.67 -3.81
C TRP A 126 19.50 6.85 -3.18
N LYS A 127 19.56 7.27 -1.90
CA LYS A 127 20.84 7.34 -1.16
C LYS A 127 21.34 5.95 -0.71
N GLY A 128 20.49 4.92 -0.79
CA GLY A 128 20.82 3.55 -0.37
C GLY A 128 21.23 3.43 1.11
N ASP A 129 20.74 4.35 1.94
CA ASP A 129 21.13 4.50 3.34
C ASP A 129 19.90 4.37 4.26
N SER A 130 19.92 3.36 5.11
CA SER A 130 18.80 3.02 6.00
C SER A 130 18.64 3.98 7.16
N GLU A 131 19.65 4.83 7.44
CA GLU A 131 19.56 5.87 8.47
C GLU A 131 18.37 6.79 8.27
N TYR A 132 18.07 7.17 7.03
CA TYR A 132 16.93 8.06 6.72
C TYR A 132 15.59 7.40 7.04
N TYR A 133 15.46 6.12 6.76
CA TYR A 133 14.26 5.35 7.11
C TYR A 133 14.14 5.16 8.63
N ALA A 134 15.24 4.87 9.30
CA ALA A 134 15.28 4.78 10.77
C ALA A 134 14.90 6.11 11.44
N LYS A 135 15.43 7.25 10.95
CA LYS A 135 15.03 8.59 11.42
C LYS A 135 13.53 8.82 11.26
N GLY A 136 12.96 8.43 10.11
CA GLY A 136 11.53 8.52 9.87
C GLY A 136 10.71 7.70 10.86
N LEU A 137 11.15 6.46 11.16
CA LEU A 137 10.46 5.59 12.10
C LEU A 137 10.57 6.09 13.54
N TYR A 138 11.73 6.56 13.98
CA TYR A 138 11.88 7.19 15.29
C TYR A 138 11.03 8.44 15.44
N TRP A 139 10.92 9.28 14.40
CA TRP A 139 10.01 10.42 14.42
C TRP A 139 8.55 9.98 14.59
N ILE A 140 8.11 8.92 13.88
CA ILE A 140 6.77 8.38 14.04
C ILE A 140 6.53 7.90 15.48
N ILE A 141 7.49 7.20 16.09
CA ILE A 141 7.43 6.77 17.50
C ILE A 141 7.24 7.98 18.43
N GLU A 142 8.04 9.04 18.25
CA GLU A 142 7.95 10.24 19.09
C GLU A 142 6.62 11.01 18.88
N GLU A 143 6.10 11.06 17.65
CA GLU A 143 4.77 11.64 17.41
C GLU A 143 3.68 10.77 18.04
N ASN A 144 3.82 9.44 17.97
CA ASN A 144 2.86 8.50 18.56
C ASN A 144 2.75 8.67 20.08
N LYS A 145 3.86 8.91 20.78
CA LYS A 145 3.86 9.15 22.24
C LYS A 145 2.99 10.35 22.63
N LYS A 146 2.89 11.37 21.76
CA LYS A 146 2.09 12.60 21.99
C LYS A 146 0.59 12.41 21.76
N LEU A 147 0.18 11.34 21.07
CA LEU A 147 -1.22 11.07 20.75
C LEU A 147 -1.96 10.44 21.94
N PRO A 148 -3.26 10.75 22.14
CA PRO A 148 -4.09 10.04 23.09
C PRO A 148 -4.26 8.57 22.70
N GLU A 149 -4.59 7.70 23.66
CA GLU A 149 -4.63 6.25 23.44
C GLU A 149 -5.56 5.83 22.29
N GLY A 150 -6.70 6.49 22.15
CA GLY A 150 -7.66 6.20 21.08
C GLY A 150 -7.20 6.64 19.68
N GLU A 151 -6.13 7.42 19.58
CA GLU A 151 -5.61 7.98 18.33
C GLU A 151 -4.20 7.48 17.99
N LYS A 152 -3.69 6.48 18.72
CA LYS A 152 -2.35 5.94 18.50
C LYS A 152 -2.17 5.40 17.07
N ILE A 153 -0.99 5.68 16.50
CA ILE A 153 -0.52 5.04 15.27
C ILE A 153 -0.22 3.58 15.59
N ARG A 154 -0.92 2.65 14.96
CA ARG A 154 -0.80 1.21 15.22
C ARG A 154 0.01 0.48 14.14
N VAL A 155 0.16 1.09 12.96
CA VAL A 155 0.84 0.46 11.82
C VAL A 155 1.56 1.49 10.95
N VAL A 156 2.75 1.12 10.48
CA VAL A 156 3.59 1.88 9.55
C VAL A 156 3.73 1.11 8.25
N SER A 157 3.44 1.76 7.13
CA SER A 157 3.64 1.26 5.76
C SER A 157 4.99 1.72 5.23
N VAL A 158 5.87 0.79 4.90
CA VAL A 158 7.21 1.07 4.36
C VAL A 158 7.40 0.30 3.06
N SER A 159 7.17 0.95 1.93
CA SER A 159 7.24 0.29 0.62
C SER A 159 8.69 0.16 0.11
N ALA A 160 9.59 -0.20 1.01
CA ALA A 160 11.01 -0.42 0.78
C ALA A 160 11.51 -1.62 1.62
N ALA A 161 12.69 -2.12 1.32
CA ALA A 161 13.43 -3.09 2.14
C ALA A 161 14.72 -2.45 2.66
N PRO A 162 14.66 -1.64 3.74
CA PRO A 162 15.83 -0.90 4.21
C PRO A 162 16.93 -1.79 4.82
N SER A 163 16.66 -3.07 5.08
CA SER A 163 17.66 -4.06 5.50
C SER A 163 17.26 -5.47 5.03
N GLY A 164 18.03 -6.47 5.42
CA GLY A 164 17.75 -7.87 5.14
C GLY A 164 18.39 -8.38 3.83
N LYS A 165 18.25 -9.68 3.58
CA LYS A 165 18.83 -10.35 2.42
C LYS A 165 18.21 -9.82 1.12
N GLY A 166 19.03 -9.35 0.20
CA GLY A 166 18.57 -8.78 -1.08
C GLY A 166 18.11 -7.33 -1.00
N SER A 167 18.33 -6.65 0.13
CA SER A 167 18.09 -5.23 0.26
C SER A 167 18.89 -4.43 -0.79
N PRO A 168 18.29 -3.42 -1.44
CA PRO A 168 19.03 -2.47 -2.27
C PRO A 168 19.81 -1.43 -1.44
N PHE A 169 19.60 -1.38 -0.13
CA PHE A 169 20.33 -0.50 0.78
C PHE A 169 21.67 -1.13 1.17
N THR A 170 22.69 -0.30 1.30
CA THR A 170 24.07 -0.75 1.55
C THR A 170 24.71 -0.11 2.78
N LYS A 171 24.06 0.93 3.37
CA LYS A 171 24.60 1.67 4.51
C LYS A 171 23.62 1.61 5.68
N ASN A 172 24.18 1.60 6.89
CA ASN A 172 23.44 1.74 8.16
C ASN A 172 22.26 0.77 8.35
N LEU A 173 22.34 -0.45 7.77
CA LEU A 173 21.25 -1.43 7.78
C LEU A 173 20.75 -1.75 9.20
N LYS A 174 21.68 -1.85 10.17
CA LYS A 174 21.34 -2.14 11.59
C LYS A 174 20.47 -1.04 12.20
N MET A 175 20.63 0.23 11.79
CA MET A 175 19.81 1.32 12.33
C MET A 175 18.33 1.11 12.02
N TRP A 176 18.00 0.56 10.84
CA TRP A 176 16.62 0.19 10.52
C TRP A 176 16.10 -0.94 11.41
N ASP A 177 16.90 -2.00 11.61
CA ASP A 177 16.49 -3.13 12.45
C ASP A 177 16.25 -2.69 13.91
N GLU A 178 17.11 -1.82 14.45
CA GLU A 178 16.97 -1.23 15.78
C GLU A 178 15.70 -0.36 15.88
N ALA A 179 15.42 0.46 14.87
CA ALA A 179 14.22 1.30 14.83
C ALA A 179 12.93 0.44 14.76
N VAL A 180 12.94 -0.66 14.00
CA VAL A 180 11.82 -1.61 13.94
C VAL A 180 11.57 -2.25 15.30
N LEU A 181 12.62 -2.68 16.00
CA LEU A 181 12.50 -3.23 17.36
C LEU A 181 11.93 -2.20 18.34
N ALA A 182 12.38 -0.94 18.26
CA ALA A 182 11.83 0.14 19.08
C ALA A 182 10.34 0.37 18.81
N ALA A 183 9.93 0.42 17.52
CA ALA A 183 8.53 0.58 17.13
C ALA A 183 7.66 -0.59 17.63
N GLN A 184 8.16 -1.82 17.54
CA GLN A 184 7.47 -3.01 18.06
C GLN A 184 7.30 -2.95 19.58
N GLY A 185 8.30 -2.47 20.31
CA GLY A 185 8.25 -2.24 21.76
C GLY A 185 7.18 -1.21 22.16
N ASP A 186 6.94 -0.21 21.32
CA ASP A 186 5.88 0.80 21.48
C ASP A 186 4.50 0.35 20.93
N GLY A 187 4.34 -0.94 20.60
CA GLY A 187 3.08 -1.49 20.11
C GLY A 187 2.76 -1.15 18.65
N ILE A 188 3.71 -0.64 17.87
CA ILE A 188 3.55 -0.27 16.46
C ILE A 188 3.96 -1.44 15.57
N LEU A 189 3.08 -1.86 14.66
CA LEU A 189 3.40 -2.82 13.61
C LEU A 189 4.13 -2.11 12.46
N VAL A 190 5.26 -2.64 12.02
CA VAL A 190 5.96 -2.17 10.82
C VAL A 190 5.79 -3.20 9.71
N LEU A 191 5.16 -2.79 8.60
CA LEU A 191 5.09 -3.59 7.38
C LEU A 191 6.05 -3.01 6.35
N ASP A 192 7.03 -3.81 5.93
CA ASP A 192 8.00 -3.43 4.90
C ASP A 192 8.19 -4.55 3.85
N CYS A 193 9.00 -4.27 2.84
CA CYS A 193 9.26 -5.21 1.74
C CYS A 193 10.34 -6.26 2.06
N ARG A 194 10.81 -6.35 3.30
CA ARG A 194 11.75 -7.39 3.70
C ARG A 194 11.04 -8.73 3.84
N ASN A 195 11.72 -9.78 3.42
CA ASN A 195 11.23 -11.15 3.60
C ASN A 195 11.76 -11.72 4.94
N THR A 196 11.25 -11.22 6.05
CA THR A 196 11.62 -11.66 7.41
C THR A 196 10.37 -12.12 8.18
N GLU A 197 10.55 -12.93 9.22
CA GLU A 197 9.45 -13.42 10.06
C GLU A 197 8.71 -12.31 10.81
N THR A 198 9.38 -11.18 11.06
CA THR A 198 8.83 -10.06 11.85
C THR A 198 8.07 -9.04 11.01
N THR A 199 8.48 -8.84 9.75
CA THR A 199 7.95 -7.77 8.89
C THR A 199 7.58 -8.27 7.49
N GLY A 200 8.18 -9.35 7.03
CA GLY A 200 8.02 -9.93 5.68
C GLY A 200 6.83 -10.88 5.54
N ILE A 201 5.72 -10.59 6.22
CA ILE A 201 4.51 -11.44 6.16
C ILE A 201 3.69 -11.24 4.89
N ILE A 202 3.95 -10.19 4.13
CA ILE A 202 3.20 -9.82 2.92
C ILE A 202 3.92 -10.37 1.68
N ALA A 203 3.17 -11.02 0.81
CA ALA A 203 3.64 -11.53 -0.47
C ALA A 203 2.86 -10.89 -1.63
N PRO A 204 3.46 -10.75 -2.83
CA PRO A 204 2.75 -10.26 -3.98
C PRO A 204 1.69 -11.27 -4.44
N ALA A 205 0.53 -10.74 -4.84
CA ALA A 205 -0.53 -11.46 -5.51
C ALA A 205 -1.23 -10.52 -6.51
N PHE A 206 -2.12 -11.04 -7.32
CA PHE A 206 -2.94 -10.21 -8.20
C PHE A 206 -4.33 -10.82 -8.36
N TYR A 207 -5.33 -9.93 -8.46
CA TYR A 207 -6.71 -10.33 -8.72
C TYR A 207 -6.98 -10.45 -10.23
N ASN A 208 -8.09 -11.09 -10.59
CA ASN A 208 -8.59 -11.03 -11.94
C ASN A 208 -9.14 -9.62 -12.21
N PRO A 209 -8.61 -8.86 -13.18
CA PRO A 209 -9.01 -7.46 -13.41
C PRO A 209 -10.47 -7.29 -13.89
N GLU A 210 -11.10 -8.35 -14.41
CA GLU A 210 -12.52 -8.35 -14.79
C GLU A 210 -13.45 -8.68 -13.61
N LYS A 211 -12.92 -9.36 -12.57
CA LYS A 211 -13.63 -9.78 -11.37
C LYS A 211 -12.77 -9.50 -10.11
N PRO A 212 -12.42 -8.24 -9.84
CA PRO A 212 -11.44 -7.89 -8.80
C PRO A 212 -11.86 -8.27 -7.39
N ASP A 213 -13.15 -8.47 -7.14
CA ASP A 213 -13.68 -8.85 -5.83
C ASP A 213 -13.79 -10.37 -5.63
N ASN A 214 -13.46 -11.18 -6.65
CA ASN A 214 -13.49 -12.64 -6.55
C ASN A 214 -12.13 -13.18 -6.08
N ILE A 215 -11.99 -13.44 -4.79
CA ILE A 215 -10.74 -13.92 -4.16
C ILE A 215 -10.31 -15.27 -4.74
N SER A 216 -11.24 -16.18 -5.07
CA SER A 216 -10.87 -17.48 -5.62
C SER A 216 -10.14 -17.42 -6.97
N MET A 217 -10.32 -16.31 -7.70
CA MET A 217 -9.66 -16.05 -8.98
C MET A 217 -8.33 -15.29 -8.84
N CYS A 218 -7.92 -14.95 -7.63
CA CYS A 218 -6.59 -14.38 -7.39
C CYS A 218 -5.50 -15.41 -7.70
N LYS A 219 -4.31 -14.89 -7.95
CA LYS A 219 -3.10 -15.73 -8.15
C LYS A 219 -1.94 -15.11 -7.35
N GLY A 220 -1.06 -15.97 -6.87
CA GLY A 220 0.16 -15.56 -6.20
C GLY A 220 1.23 -15.05 -7.18
N GLY A 221 2.13 -14.22 -6.67
CA GLY A 221 3.22 -13.63 -7.43
C GLY A 221 2.80 -12.45 -8.29
N PHE A 222 3.39 -12.36 -9.46
CA PHE A 222 3.16 -11.30 -10.45
C PHE A 222 2.57 -11.89 -11.73
N PRO A 223 1.89 -11.09 -12.58
CA PRO A 223 1.36 -11.58 -13.85
C PRO A 223 2.38 -12.29 -14.75
N THR A 224 3.64 -11.92 -14.65
CA THR A 224 4.76 -12.49 -15.43
C THR A 224 5.48 -13.65 -14.74
N SER A 225 5.23 -13.92 -13.45
CA SER A 225 5.91 -14.96 -12.68
C SER A 225 4.94 -15.75 -11.82
N LYS A 226 4.95 -17.07 -11.97
CA LYS A 226 4.13 -17.97 -11.14
C LYS A 226 4.77 -18.12 -9.76
N TYR A 227 4.00 -17.88 -8.73
CA TYR A 227 4.37 -18.11 -7.34
C TYR A 227 3.12 -18.43 -6.54
N VAL A 228 3.12 -19.54 -5.81
CA VAL A 228 2.02 -19.87 -4.88
C VAL A 228 2.35 -19.30 -3.52
N VAL A 229 1.53 -18.37 -3.03
CA VAL A 229 1.73 -17.77 -1.71
C VAL A 229 1.45 -18.84 -0.63
N PRO A 230 2.45 -19.20 0.20
CA PRO A 230 2.27 -20.21 1.24
C PRO A 230 1.39 -19.66 2.39
N SER A 231 0.89 -20.56 3.24
CA SER A 231 0.09 -20.19 4.43
C SER A 231 0.88 -19.39 5.47
N THR A 232 2.19 -19.33 5.38
CA THR A 232 3.08 -18.51 6.21
C THR A 232 3.17 -17.05 5.75
N GLN A 233 2.59 -16.73 4.61
CA GLN A 233 2.53 -15.37 4.05
C GLN A 233 1.10 -15.03 3.63
N ILE A 234 0.84 -13.74 3.46
CA ILE A 234 -0.44 -13.18 3.04
C ILE A 234 -0.26 -12.57 1.66
N GLY A 235 -0.89 -13.15 0.66
CA GLY A 235 -0.92 -12.64 -0.71
C GLY A 235 -1.80 -11.40 -0.80
N VAL A 236 -1.24 -10.31 -1.30
CA VAL A 236 -1.91 -9.00 -1.38
C VAL A 236 -1.83 -8.46 -2.80
N PRO A 237 -2.91 -7.84 -3.34
CA PRO A 237 -2.91 -7.36 -4.73
C PRO A 237 -1.87 -6.29 -5.00
N THR A 238 -0.98 -6.53 -5.97
CA THR A 238 0.09 -5.61 -6.37
C THR A 238 -0.06 -5.10 -7.81
N SER A 239 -0.83 -5.78 -8.66
CA SER A 239 -0.89 -5.53 -10.09
C SER A 239 -2.29 -5.11 -10.56
N TYR A 240 -2.40 -4.65 -11.80
CA TYR A 240 -3.65 -4.19 -12.43
C TYR A 240 -4.30 -3.01 -11.72
N ARG A 241 -3.50 -2.06 -11.24
CA ARG A 241 -3.94 -0.96 -10.41
C ARG A 241 -3.67 0.40 -11.03
N THR A 242 -4.61 1.31 -10.82
CA THR A 242 -4.41 2.74 -11.05
C THR A 242 -4.03 3.38 -9.73
N VAL A 243 -2.99 4.19 -9.76
CA VAL A 243 -2.43 4.89 -8.60
C VAL A 243 -2.32 6.39 -8.88
N ALA A 244 -2.23 7.20 -7.84
CA ALA A 244 -1.95 8.62 -7.98
C ALA A 244 -0.53 8.85 -8.51
N GLU A 245 -0.39 9.89 -9.33
CA GLU A 245 0.88 10.34 -9.91
C GLU A 245 0.92 11.87 -9.86
N GLU A 246 1.98 12.43 -9.29
CA GLU A 246 2.22 13.86 -9.30
C GLU A 246 3.72 14.14 -9.18
N TYR A 247 4.32 14.63 -10.28
CA TYR A 247 5.75 14.96 -10.34
C TYR A 247 6.03 16.43 -10.07
N ARG A 248 5.03 17.30 -10.27
CA ARG A 248 5.11 18.73 -10.04
C ARG A 248 3.84 19.21 -9.38
N GLU A 249 3.97 20.10 -8.41
CA GLU A 249 2.85 20.70 -7.72
C GLU A 249 1.81 21.29 -8.71
N GLY A 250 0.54 21.04 -8.43
CA GLY A 250 -0.58 21.47 -9.26
C GLY A 250 -0.76 20.70 -10.58
N SER A 251 -0.06 19.58 -10.73
CA SER A 251 -0.19 18.72 -11.93
C SER A 251 -0.62 17.29 -11.59
N PRO A 252 -1.67 17.09 -10.79
CA PRO A 252 -2.10 15.75 -10.39
C PRO A 252 -2.53 14.90 -11.59
N SER A 253 -2.17 13.64 -11.58
CA SER A 253 -2.52 12.68 -12.59
C SER A 253 -2.64 11.27 -12.03
N TYR A 254 -2.82 10.29 -12.91
CA TYR A 254 -2.92 8.89 -12.56
C TYR A 254 -2.06 8.05 -13.49
N GLN A 255 -1.46 7.02 -12.93
CA GLN A 255 -0.79 5.97 -13.68
C GLN A 255 -1.51 4.65 -13.46
N TYR A 256 -1.76 3.92 -14.54
CA TYR A 256 -2.15 2.51 -14.48
C TYR A 256 -0.89 1.65 -14.57
N THR A 257 -0.80 0.64 -13.73
CA THR A 257 0.32 -0.32 -13.69
C THR A 257 -0.22 -1.72 -13.89
N GLY A 258 0.08 -2.33 -15.02
CA GLY A 258 -0.29 -3.72 -15.31
C GLY A 258 0.44 -4.68 -14.39
N GLN A 259 1.71 -4.44 -14.11
CA GLN A 259 2.48 -5.16 -13.10
C GLN A 259 3.10 -4.19 -12.11
N GLY A 260 2.65 -4.26 -10.86
CA GLY A 260 3.24 -3.52 -9.74
C GLY A 260 4.24 -4.36 -8.95
N GLY A 261 4.99 -3.71 -8.06
CA GLY A 261 5.90 -4.37 -7.11
C GLY A 261 5.21 -4.67 -5.77
N LEU A 262 5.94 -5.34 -4.86
CA LEU A 262 5.48 -5.58 -3.48
C LEU A 262 5.14 -4.26 -2.77
N SER A 263 5.77 -3.17 -3.17
CA SER A 263 5.48 -1.80 -2.71
C SER A 263 4.00 -1.42 -2.79
N TRP A 264 3.22 -1.99 -3.70
CA TRP A 264 1.77 -1.76 -3.80
C TRP A 264 0.96 -2.63 -2.82
N GLY A 265 1.52 -3.77 -2.40
CA GLY A 265 0.90 -4.67 -1.42
C GLY A 265 0.98 -4.14 0.01
N ILE A 266 2.09 -3.53 0.40
CA ILE A 266 2.31 -3.02 1.76
C ILE A 266 1.24 -2.00 2.19
N PRO A 267 0.97 -0.91 1.45
CA PRO A 267 -0.07 0.04 1.82
C PRO A 267 -1.48 -0.56 1.75
N TYR A 268 -1.72 -1.55 0.87
CA TYR A 268 -2.99 -2.26 0.84
C TYR A 268 -3.24 -3.03 2.15
N ALA A 269 -2.27 -3.84 2.60
CA ALA A 269 -2.36 -4.59 3.85
C ALA A 269 -2.49 -3.64 5.06
N THR A 270 -1.71 -2.56 5.08
CA THR A 270 -1.81 -1.49 6.09
C THR A 270 -3.22 -0.92 6.16
N GLY A 271 -3.83 -0.65 5.01
CA GLY A 271 -5.21 -0.18 4.93
C GLY A 271 -6.21 -1.18 5.49
N VAL A 272 -6.10 -2.47 5.16
CA VAL A 272 -6.99 -3.52 5.71
C VAL A 272 -6.87 -3.59 7.24
N LEU A 273 -5.66 -3.51 7.78
CA LEU A 273 -5.44 -3.47 9.23
C LEU A 273 -6.08 -2.22 9.87
N ALA A 274 -5.97 -1.04 9.23
CA ALA A 274 -6.62 0.18 9.69
C ALA A 274 -8.16 0.03 9.75
N LEU A 275 -8.78 -0.64 8.76
CA LEU A 275 -10.20 -0.98 8.83
C LEU A 275 -10.52 -1.86 10.04
N GLY A 276 -9.65 -2.80 10.39
CA GLY A 276 -9.78 -3.66 11.58
C GLY A 276 -9.77 -2.84 12.87
N TRP A 277 -8.82 -1.92 13.03
CA TRP A 277 -8.76 -1.06 14.22
C TRP A 277 -9.91 -0.07 14.31
N GLN A 278 -10.48 0.40 13.20
CA GLN A 278 -11.74 1.15 13.24
C GLN A 278 -12.86 0.30 13.85
N VAL A 279 -12.89 -0.98 13.54
CA VAL A 279 -13.93 -1.90 14.04
C VAL A 279 -13.69 -2.25 15.51
N ASN A 280 -12.46 -2.62 15.90
CA ASN A 280 -12.11 -2.90 17.30
C ASN A 280 -10.75 -2.28 17.66
N PRO A 281 -10.74 -1.05 18.24
CA PRO A 281 -9.49 -0.37 18.59
C PRO A 281 -8.77 -0.99 19.80
N ALA A 282 -9.41 -1.91 20.54
CA ALA A 282 -8.82 -2.53 21.72
C ALA A 282 -7.84 -3.67 21.37
N LEU A 283 -7.84 -4.18 20.14
CA LEU A 283 -6.91 -5.23 19.74
C LEU A 283 -5.50 -4.67 19.56
N ASP A 284 -4.52 -5.37 20.11
CA ASP A 284 -3.11 -5.09 19.86
C ASP A 284 -2.66 -5.55 18.46
N LYS A 285 -1.42 -5.21 18.10
CA LYS A 285 -0.86 -5.53 16.77
C LYS A 285 -0.78 -7.04 16.50
N ASP A 286 -0.45 -7.83 17.53
CA ASP A 286 -0.23 -9.26 17.38
C ASP A 286 -1.57 -10.00 17.22
N GLN A 287 -2.58 -9.62 17.99
CA GLN A 287 -3.95 -10.11 17.84
C GLN A 287 -4.49 -9.77 16.44
N MET A 288 -4.27 -8.55 15.98
CA MET A 288 -4.74 -8.09 14.67
C MET A 288 -4.09 -8.89 13.52
N VAL A 289 -2.78 -9.10 13.60
CA VAL A 289 -2.04 -9.91 12.61
C VAL A 289 -2.48 -11.37 12.65
N GLN A 290 -2.68 -11.96 13.84
CA GLN A 290 -3.19 -13.33 13.96
C GLN A 290 -4.56 -13.50 13.33
N ILE A 291 -5.48 -12.55 13.53
CA ILE A 291 -6.81 -12.59 12.90
C ILE A 291 -6.67 -12.46 11.38
N LEU A 292 -5.79 -11.56 10.91
CA LEU A 292 -5.56 -11.38 9.47
C LEU A 292 -5.09 -12.70 8.81
N PHE A 293 -4.14 -13.40 9.41
CA PHE A 293 -3.68 -14.71 8.92
C PHE A 293 -4.80 -15.76 8.92
N LYS A 294 -5.52 -15.87 10.03
CA LYS A 294 -6.59 -16.89 10.21
C LYS A 294 -7.77 -16.68 9.26
N THR A 295 -7.93 -15.50 8.70
CA THR A 295 -9.06 -15.14 7.83
C THR A 295 -8.70 -15.05 6.35
N CYS A 296 -7.46 -15.34 5.98
CA CYS A 296 -7.10 -15.48 4.58
C CYS A 296 -7.93 -16.57 3.89
N SER A 297 -8.10 -16.43 2.60
CA SER A 297 -8.77 -17.44 1.76
C SER A 297 -7.80 -18.07 0.78
N THR A 298 -7.98 -19.36 0.52
CA THR A 298 -7.21 -20.07 -0.51
C THR A 298 -7.80 -19.79 -1.88
N ALA A 299 -6.99 -19.26 -2.79
CA ALA A 299 -7.36 -19.09 -4.19
C ALA A 299 -7.27 -20.41 -4.98
N ASN A 300 -7.78 -20.43 -6.22
CA ASN A 300 -7.80 -21.64 -7.06
C ASN A 300 -6.40 -22.17 -7.42
N ASP A 301 -5.37 -21.33 -7.36
CA ASP A 301 -3.98 -21.73 -7.56
C ASP A 301 -3.29 -22.25 -6.28
N GLY A 302 -4.01 -22.31 -5.17
CA GLY A 302 -3.50 -22.71 -3.86
C GLY A 302 -2.91 -21.57 -3.03
N SER A 303 -2.87 -20.35 -3.55
CA SER A 303 -2.31 -19.18 -2.83
C SER A 303 -3.17 -18.74 -1.66
N ASN A 304 -2.50 -18.39 -0.56
CA ASN A 304 -3.12 -17.81 0.63
C ASN A 304 -3.33 -16.29 0.41
N ILE A 305 -4.56 -15.83 0.24
CA ILE A 305 -4.91 -14.47 -0.17
C ILE A 305 -5.63 -13.75 0.96
N ILE A 306 -5.28 -12.49 1.17
CA ILE A 306 -5.97 -11.59 2.10
C ILE A 306 -7.48 -11.53 1.80
N ASN A 307 -8.30 -11.66 2.85
CA ASN A 307 -9.76 -11.56 2.74
C ASN A 307 -10.28 -10.47 3.67
N PRO A 308 -10.43 -9.22 3.18
CA PRO A 308 -10.85 -8.11 4.02
C PRO A 308 -12.21 -8.31 4.67
N ALA A 309 -13.17 -8.93 3.98
CA ALA A 309 -14.50 -9.15 4.53
C ALA A 309 -14.47 -10.15 5.70
N ALA A 310 -13.83 -11.30 5.52
CA ALA A 310 -13.69 -12.30 6.58
C ALA A 310 -12.88 -11.75 7.77
N PHE A 311 -11.82 -10.97 7.49
CA PHE A 311 -11.04 -10.29 8.52
C PHE A 311 -11.91 -9.36 9.37
N ILE A 312 -12.66 -8.46 8.75
CA ILE A 312 -13.56 -7.54 9.46
C ILE A 312 -14.64 -8.28 10.25
N ASP A 313 -15.21 -9.33 9.69
CA ASP A 313 -16.23 -10.13 10.42
C ASP A 313 -15.63 -10.87 11.62
N ALA A 314 -14.38 -11.35 11.52
CA ALA A 314 -13.68 -11.95 12.66
C ALA A 314 -13.34 -10.90 13.73
N VAL A 315 -12.86 -9.72 13.33
CA VAL A 315 -12.57 -8.59 14.26
C VAL A 315 -13.84 -8.16 15.00
N LYS A 316 -15.00 -8.09 14.34
CA LYS A 316 -16.29 -7.77 15.00
C LYS A 316 -16.62 -8.76 16.10
N LYS A 317 -16.36 -10.06 15.91
CA LYS A 317 -16.65 -11.11 16.91
C LYS A 317 -15.76 -11.01 18.15
N THR A 318 -14.67 -10.26 18.14
CA THR A 318 -13.82 -10.01 19.30
C THR A 318 -14.33 -8.87 20.20
N LYS A 319 -15.32 -8.09 19.76
CA LYS A 319 -15.99 -7.11 20.62
C LYS A 319 -16.82 -7.86 21.67
N LYS A 320 -16.47 -7.67 22.92
CA LYS A 320 -17.30 -8.11 24.07
C LYS A 320 -18.43 -7.15 24.30
#